data_997090d7d28bd153da1a903516467d0b
#
_entry.id   997090d7d28bd153da1a903516467d0b
#
_cell.length_a   1.000
_cell.length_b   1.000
_cell.length_c   1.000
_cell.angle_alpha   90.00
_cell.angle_beta   90.00
_cell.angle_gamma   90.00
#
_symmetry.space_group_name_H-M   'P 1'
#
loop_
_entity.id
_entity.type
_entity.pdbx_description
1 polymer ?
#
loop_
_entity_poly.entity_id
_entity_poly.type
_entity_poly.pdbx_seq_one_letter_code
_entity_poly.pdbx_strand_id
1 'polypeptide(L)'
;MLRIKKLDIFIAKQFGLLFLGTFFICQFVLMMQFLWRYIDDLIGKGLTIDVMAQFFWYMGLMLVPQALPLAILLASLMTFGNLGESSELTAIKAAGISLMQAFRSLIVITFIIMFGSFYFQNNVGPDSNQKLAQLLISMKQKSPELEIPEGIFYDGIPNCNLYVQKKDLKTGKLYGIMIYRMTDSYEDAAIILADSGMLQSTAEKKHLVLSLYSGEWFENMQSSELGNSAAVPYRRETFVSKKIILDFDGGFNLADASSLSNNAKAKSLSKIKHDVDSINHTYDSISRSYLQEYNVRYYNLARLNNKADSLKAIKEGDKVNFDTIYNKLPSDRKLIVTNDALSTVQQELSDLDFKSMMTSDADYIIRQHDIEAIRKFTLALSCLIFFFIGAPLGAIIRKGGLGIPVIISVLVFIAFFILDNTGFRMARGGMWAVWFGMGLAPDVLSPLAIFVTYKATNDSAVFKIEAYRDFFMHLFGLRMKRHIFGKEVIIEDPDYRKDAEALAQISNDITIYNKVHRLRRLPNFINVFFKYQPDHEIERISNELEKIIEDLSNTKDKYLLHSINQYPILSTKAHTRPFEKKWLNITAAILFPIGTGLYLRMWRFRMRLYRDLKLILQTNDNIIRRIKEM
;
A
#
# COMPACT_ATOMS: atom_id res chain seq x y z
N MET A 1 30.65 -6.75 -27.09
CA MET A 1 31.36 -6.47 -25.83
C MET A 1 30.87 -5.14 -25.25
N LEU A 2 30.30 -5.15 -24.05
CA LEU A 2 29.91 -3.94 -23.32
C LEU A 2 31.17 -3.22 -22.84
N ARG A 3 31.61 -2.21 -23.59
CA ARG A 3 32.78 -1.42 -23.20
C ARG A 3 32.36 -0.48 -22.07
N ILE A 4 32.76 -0.78 -20.84
CA ILE A 4 32.50 0.04 -19.66
C ILE A 4 33.23 1.37 -19.82
N LYS A 5 32.49 2.49 -19.81
CA LYS A 5 33.04 3.83 -19.92
C LYS A 5 33.31 4.41 -18.52
N LYS A 6 34.22 5.40 -18.42
CA LYS A 6 34.50 6.09 -17.15
C LYS A 6 33.25 6.72 -16.53
N LEU A 7 32.33 7.19 -17.37
CA LEU A 7 31.04 7.73 -16.94
C LEU A 7 30.16 6.66 -16.26
N ASP A 8 30.15 5.43 -16.79
CA ASP A 8 29.39 4.32 -16.20
C ASP A 8 29.87 4.00 -14.78
N ILE A 9 31.19 4.00 -14.58
CA ILE A 9 31.81 3.75 -13.27
C ILE A 9 31.51 4.91 -12.30
N PHE A 10 31.55 6.14 -12.79
CA PHE A 10 31.27 7.34 -11.99
C PHE A 10 29.83 7.31 -11.43
N ILE A 11 28.84 7.11 -12.30
CA ILE A 11 27.43 7.04 -11.89
C ILE A 11 27.18 5.82 -11.00
N ALA A 12 27.78 4.66 -11.34
CA ALA A 12 27.64 3.44 -10.53
C ALA A 12 28.24 3.60 -9.12
N LYS A 13 29.37 4.31 -8.98
CA LYS A 13 29.98 4.58 -7.66
C LYS A 13 29.10 5.48 -6.80
N GLN A 14 28.56 6.57 -7.36
CA GLN A 14 27.64 7.45 -6.64
C GLN A 14 26.37 6.70 -6.20
N PHE A 15 25.76 5.94 -7.12
CA PHE A 15 24.58 5.13 -6.80
C PHE A 15 24.89 4.08 -5.73
N GLY A 16 25.99 3.35 -5.85
CA GLY A 16 26.34 2.28 -4.92
C GLY A 16 26.49 2.77 -3.48
N LEU A 17 27.12 3.91 -3.29
CA LEU A 17 27.30 4.53 -1.97
C LEU A 17 25.96 4.98 -1.38
N LEU A 18 25.13 5.65 -2.19
CA LEU A 18 23.79 6.07 -1.77
C LEU A 18 22.88 4.86 -1.53
N PHE A 19 22.97 3.82 -2.38
CA PHE A 19 22.17 2.60 -2.24
C PHE A 19 22.47 1.87 -0.93
N LEU A 20 23.73 1.71 -0.55
CA LEU A 20 24.09 1.09 0.73
C LEU A 20 23.51 1.90 1.90
N GLY A 21 23.70 3.21 1.91
CA GLY A 21 23.17 4.07 2.97
C GLY A 21 21.64 4.02 3.06
N THR A 22 20.96 4.18 1.94
CA THR A 22 19.49 4.13 1.89
C THR A 22 18.93 2.75 2.20
N PHE A 23 19.63 1.66 1.81
CA PHE A 23 19.24 0.30 2.14
C PHE A 23 19.24 0.07 3.66
N PHE A 24 20.30 0.45 4.36
CA PHE A 24 20.34 0.30 5.82
C PHE A 24 19.30 1.16 6.52
N ILE A 25 19.05 2.37 6.05
CA ILE A 25 17.98 3.24 6.60
C ILE A 25 16.60 2.59 6.39
N CYS A 26 16.29 2.16 5.17
CA CYS A 26 15.01 1.51 4.87
C CYS A 26 14.84 0.21 5.64
N GLN A 27 15.90 -0.60 5.72
CA GLN A 27 15.93 -1.83 6.50
C GLN A 27 15.64 -1.57 7.98
N PHE A 28 16.29 -0.57 8.57
CA PHE A 28 16.08 -0.18 9.96
C PHE A 28 14.65 0.29 10.22
N VAL A 29 14.09 1.12 9.34
CA VAL A 29 12.69 1.60 9.47
C VAL A 29 11.70 0.43 9.41
N LEU A 30 11.87 -0.49 8.45
CA LEU A 30 11.02 -1.68 8.35
C LEU A 30 11.19 -2.61 9.57
N MET A 31 12.42 -2.77 10.08
CA MET A 31 12.65 -3.54 11.30
C MET A 31 11.95 -2.92 12.51
N MET A 32 12.01 -1.58 12.66
CA MET A 32 11.30 -0.88 13.73
C MET A 32 9.79 -1.03 13.64
N GLN A 33 9.22 -0.94 12.42
CA GLN A 33 7.80 -1.17 12.17
C GLN A 33 7.39 -2.60 12.55
N PHE A 34 8.21 -3.60 12.21
CA PHE A 34 7.95 -4.99 12.56
C PHE A 34 8.09 -5.22 14.06
N LEU A 35 9.14 -4.69 14.69
CA LEU A 35 9.40 -4.80 16.12
C LEU A 35 8.21 -4.27 16.93
N TRP A 36 7.61 -3.14 16.51
CA TRP A 36 6.47 -2.55 17.19
C TRP A 36 5.26 -3.49 17.27
N ARG A 37 5.12 -4.39 16.30
CA ARG A 37 4.06 -5.41 16.29
C ARG A 37 4.28 -6.51 17.32
N TYR A 38 5.53 -6.84 17.67
CA TYR A 38 5.90 -7.97 18.52
C TYR A 38 6.53 -7.54 19.84
N ILE A 39 6.42 -6.27 20.18
CA ILE A 39 7.05 -5.71 21.39
C ILE A 39 6.51 -6.36 22.65
N ASP A 40 5.21 -6.66 22.71
CA ASP A 40 4.55 -7.33 23.82
C ASP A 40 5.01 -8.79 23.98
N ASP A 41 5.38 -9.44 22.89
CA ASP A 41 5.94 -10.80 22.89
C ASP A 41 7.39 -10.84 23.34
N LEU A 42 8.10 -9.71 23.33
CA LEU A 42 9.52 -9.61 23.67
C LEU A 42 9.77 -9.11 25.10
N ILE A 43 8.97 -8.15 25.57
CA ILE A 43 9.15 -7.49 26.86
C ILE A 43 8.55 -8.36 27.98
N GLY A 44 9.28 -8.47 29.08
CA GLY A 44 8.79 -9.13 30.30
C GLY A 44 8.97 -10.65 30.38
N LYS A 45 9.28 -11.32 29.25
CA LYS A 45 9.39 -12.80 29.19
C LYS A 45 10.78 -13.35 29.58
N GLY A 46 11.69 -12.52 30.07
CA GLY A 46 13.02 -12.95 30.52
C GLY A 46 13.82 -13.71 29.43
N LEU A 47 13.75 -13.23 28.19
CA LEU A 47 14.49 -13.80 27.06
C LEU A 47 15.99 -13.51 27.22
N THR A 48 16.84 -14.45 26.83
CA THR A 48 18.28 -14.26 26.80
C THR A 48 18.69 -13.34 25.66
N ILE A 49 19.80 -12.62 25.80
CA ILE A 49 20.31 -11.71 24.78
C ILE A 49 20.57 -12.45 23.47
N ASP A 50 21.01 -13.70 23.56
CA ASP A 50 21.27 -14.55 22.40
C ASP A 50 20.00 -14.83 21.58
N VAL A 51 18.88 -15.15 22.23
CA VAL A 51 17.58 -15.37 21.59
C VAL A 51 17.08 -14.07 20.95
N MET A 52 17.25 -12.93 21.62
CA MET A 52 16.89 -11.62 21.06
C MET A 52 17.75 -11.28 19.82
N ALA A 53 19.07 -11.56 19.88
CA ALA A 53 19.95 -11.35 18.74
C ALA A 53 19.57 -12.23 17.53
N GLN A 54 19.23 -13.50 17.76
CA GLN A 54 18.71 -14.40 16.72
C GLN A 54 17.40 -13.89 16.14
N PHE A 55 16.47 -13.41 16.97
CA PHE A 55 15.21 -12.82 16.51
C PHE A 55 15.46 -11.64 15.58
N PHE A 56 16.29 -10.66 15.99
CA PHE A 56 16.63 -9.50 15.16
C PHE A 56 17.35 -9.90 13.88
N TRP A 57 18.21 -10.91 13.91
CA TRP A 57 18.90 -11.41 12.74
C TRP A 57 17.94 -11.99 11.70
N TYR A 58 17.09 -12.95 12.10
CA TYR A 58 16.15 -13.57 11.17
C TYR A 58 15.05 -12.59 10.71
N MET A 59 14.61 -11.68 11.58
CA MET A 59 13.72 -10.60 11.22
C MET A 59 14.36 -9.68 10.17
N GLY A 60 15.61 -9.31 10.35
CA GLY A 60 16.38 -8.52 9.40
C GLY A 60 16.43 -9.20 8.03
N LEU A 61 16.83 -10.48 8.00
CA LEU A 61 16.89 -11.24 6.74
C LEU A 61 15.51 -11.35 6.05
N MET A 62 14.45 -11.56 6.79
CA MET A 62 13.10 -11.64 6.24
C MET A 62 12.67 -10.34 5.55
N LEU A 63 13.11 -9.18 6.04
CA LEU A 63 12.70 -7.87 5.54
C LEU A 63 13.55 -7.37 4.36
N VAL A 64 14.71 -7.97 4.09
CA VAL A 64 15.61 -7.59 2.96
C VAL A 64 14.87 -7.46 1.63
N PRO A 65 14.03 -8.40 1.19
CA PRO A 65 13.37 -8.30 -0.10
C PRO A 65 12.40 -7.12 -0.23
N GLN A 66 11.84 -6.65 0.89
CA GLN A 66 10.94 -5.49 0.92
C GLN A 66 11.73 -4.17 0.97
N ALA A 67 12.90 -4.18 1.62
CA ALA A 67 13.77 -3.01 1.72
C ALA A 67 14.46 -2.68 0.39
N LEU A 68 14.81 -3.69 -0.42
CA LEU A 68 15.56 -3.52 -1.66
C LEU A 68 14.87 -2.59 -2.68
N PRO A 69 13.59 -2.79 -3.06
CA PRO A 69 12.92 -1.89 -4.01
C PRO A 69 12.87 -0.45 -3.51
N LEU A 70 12.55 -0.25 -2.22
CA LEU A 70 12.49 1.08 -1.61
C LEU A 70 13.86 1.77 -1.61
N ALA A 71 14.91 1.04 -1.27
CA ALA A 71 16.29 1.54 -1.30
C ALA A 71 16.72 1.93 -2.72
N ILE A 72 16.38 1.13 -3.73
CA ILE A 72 16.67 1.43 -5.14
C ILE A 72 15.92 2.71 -5.59
N LEU A 73 14.64 2.84 -5.24
CA LEU A 73 13.86 4.02 -5.54
C LEU A 73 14.52 5.28 -4.98
N LEU A 74 14.82 5.27 -3.68
CA LEU A 74 15.41 6.41 -2.99
C LEU A 74 16.84 6.70 -3.51
N ALA A 75 17.68 5.68 -3.63
CA ALA A 75 19.04 5.82 -4.13
C ALA A 75 19.10 6.35 -5.56
N SER A 76 18.28 5.83 -6.47
CA SER A 76 18.24 6.28 -7.85
C SER A 76 17.74 7.72 -7.98
N LEU A 77 16.70 8.07 -7.21
CA LEU A 77 16.14 9.41 -7.16
C LEU A 77 17.16 10.42 -6.61
N MET A 78 17.87 10.07 -5.52
CA MET A 78 18.94 10.90 -4.96
C MET A 78 20.15 11.02 -5.89
N THR A 79 20.57 9.93 -6.53
CA THR A 79 21.72 9.95 -7.45
C THR A 79 21.50 10.92 -8.59
N PHE A 80 20.36 10.79 -9.29
CA PHE A 80 20.05 11.68 -10.43
C PHE A 80 19.60 13.07 -9.98
N GLY A 81 19.02 13.19 -8.78
CA GLY A 81 18.73 14.49 -8.15
C GLY A 81 20.00 15.28 -7.89
N ASN A 82 21.01 14.68 -7.28
CA ASN A 82 22.31 15.30 -7.02
C ASN A 82 23.05 15.68 -8.31
N LEU A 83 23.08 14.78 -9.31
CA LEU A 83 23.66 15.07 -10.64
C LEU A 83 22.92 16.21 -11.34
N GLY A 84 21.62 16.38 -11.09
CA GLY A 84 20.82 17.49 -11.61
C GLY A 84 21.12 18.81 -10.91
N GLU A 85 21.27 18.79 -9.58
CA GLU A 85 21.56 19.95 -8.72
C GLU A 85 22.98 20.49 -8.95
N SER A 86 23.98 19.59 -9.08
CA SER A 86 25.36 19.94 -9.41
C SER A 86 25.58 20.36 -10.86
N SER A 87 24.51 20.39 -11.71
CA SER A 87 24.57 20.66 -13.15
C SER A 87 25.38 19.63 -13.97
N GLU A 88 25.89 18.56 -13.36
CA GLU A 88 26.63 17.49 -14.03
C GLU A 88 25.76 16.78 -15.07
N LEU A 89 24.49 16.52 -14.74
CA LEU A 89 23.53 15.94 -15.67
C LEU A 89 23.31 16.82 -16.90
N THR A 90 23.32 18.15 -16.72
CA THR A 90 23.22 19.11 -17.82
C THR A 90 24.46 19.08 -18.70
N ALA A 91 25.65 18.98 -18.10
CA ALA A 91 26.92 18.84 -18.83
C ALA A 91 26.97 17.51 -19.63
N ILE A 92 26.51 16.41 -19.05
CA ILE A 92 26.40 15.09 -19.72
C ILE A 92 25.48 15.20 -20.96
N LYS A 93 24.32 15.85 -20.83
CA LYS A 93 23.39 16.07 -21.94
C LYS A 93 23.97 17.00 -23.00
N ALA A 94 24.66 18.07 -22.63
CA ALA A 94 25.33 18.99 -23.53
C ALA A 94 26.45 18.30 -24.35
N ALA A 95 27.10 17.29 -23.79
CA ALA A 95 28.05 16.42 -24.46
C ALA A 95 27.40 15.41 -25.46
N GLY A 96 26.08 15.50 -25.69
CA GLY A 96 25.34 14.63 -26.63
C GLY A 96 24.97 13.25 -26.06
N ILE A 97 25.13 13.01 -24.76
CA ILE A 97 24.79 11.74 -24.11
C ILE A 97 23.30 11.78 -23.69
N SER A 98 22.50 10.86 -24.21
CA SER A 98 21.07 10.78 -23.85
C SER A 98 20.89 10.30 -22.40
N LEU A 99 19.74 10.66 -21.79
CA LEU A 99 19.40 10.24 -20.44
C LEU A 99 19.36 8.72 -20.28
N MET A 100 18.84 8.01 -21.29
CA MET A 100 18.83 6.53 -21.32
C MET A 100 20.25 5.93 -21.38
N GLN A 101 21.19 6.60 -22.05
CA GLN A 101 22.58 6.17 -22.03
C GLN A 101 23.21 6.36 -20.64
N ALA A 102 22.85 7.43 -19.93
CA ALA A 102 23.30 7.65 -18.56
C ALA A 102 22.70 6.61 -17.58
N PHE A 103 21.47 6.13 -17.83
CA PHE A 103 20.84 5.07 -17.02
C PHE A 103 21.43 3.69 -17.25
N ARG A 104 22.11 3.44 -18.37
CA ARG A 104 22.54 2.11 -18.82
C ARG A 104 23.32 1.31 -17.75
N SER A 105 24.29 1.92 -17.09
CA SER A 105 25.08 1.27 -16.06
C SER A 105 24.24 0.83 -14.86
N LEU A 106 23.31 1.70 -14.45
CA LEU A 106 22.42 1.40 -13.31
C LEU A 106 21.33 0.40 -13.65
N ILE A 107 20.84 0.38 -14.90
CA ILE A 107 19.91 -0.67 -15.37
C ILE A 107 20.56 -2.05 -15.18
N VAL A 108 21.82 -2.22 -15.59
CA VAL A 108 22.54 -3.50 -15.42
C VAL A 108 22.69 -3.85 -13.94
N ILE A 109 23.09 -2.89 -13.11
CA ILE A 109 23.22 -3.10 -11.66
C ILE A 109 21.87 -3.47 -11.04
N THR A 110 20.81 -2.77 -11.39
CA THR A 110 19.46 -3.05 -10.86
C THR A 110 18.97 -4.42 -11.31
N PHE A 111 19.29 -4.83 -12.55
CA PHE A 111 19.00 -6.18 -13.03
C PHE A 111 19.72 -7.24 -12.19
N ILE A 112 20.99 -7.03 -11.86
CA ILE A 112 21.75 -7.94 -10.98
C ILE A 112 21.10 -7.99 -9.59
N ILE A 113 20.72 -6.84 -9.04
CA ILE A 113 20.04 -6.78 -7.73
C ILE A 113 18.66 -7.47 -7.80
N MET A 114 17.92 -7.35 -8.89
CA MET A 114 16.64 -8.02 -9.10
C MET A 114 16.81 -9.56 -9.03
N PHE A 115 17.77 -10.12 -9.76
CA PHE A 115 18.06 -11.55 -9.70
C PHE A 115 18.59 -11.98 -8.33
N GLY A 116 19.44 -11.15 -7.71
CA GLY A 116 19.90 -11.37 -6.32
C GLY A 116 18.74 -11.38 -5.32
N SER A 117 17.78 -10.47 -5.46
CA SER A 117 16.57 -10.42 -4.65
C SER A 117 15.70 -11.67 -4.83
N PHE A 118 15.51 -12.12 -6.07
CA PHE A 118 14.78 -13.36 -6.34
C PHE A 118 15.46 -14.59 -5.71
N TYR A 119 16.77 -14.73 -5.91
CA TYR A 119 17.55 -15.80 -5.31
C TYR A 119 17.45 -15.79 -3.78
N PHE A 120 17.58 -14.61 -3.18
CA PHE A 120 17.47 -14.42 -1.74
C PHE A 120 16.08 -14.84 -1.22
N GLN A 121 15.00 -14.41 -1.89
CA GLN A 121 13.63 -14.76 -1.53
C GLN A 121 13.34 -16.25 -1.68
N ASN A 122 14.01 -16.93 -2.63
CA ASN A 122 13.76 -18.34 -2.87
C ASN A 122 14.55 -19.28 -1.94
N ASN A 123 15.75 -18.87 -1.50
CA ASN A 123 16.66 -19.72 -0.75
C ASN A 123 16.82 -19.27 0.72
N VAL A 124 17.19 -18.00 0.95
CA VAL A 124 17.47 -17.48 2.29
C VAL A 124 16.18 -17.08 3.02
N GLY A 125 15.24 -16.49 2.29
CA GLY A 125 13.96 -16.01 2.85
C GLY A 125 13.14 -17.11 3.54
N PRO A 126 12.94 -18.28 2.93
CA PRO A 126 12.18 -19.38 3.52
C PRO A 126 12.76 -19.87 4.83
N ASP A 127 14.08 -20.12 4.88
CA ASP A 127 14.76 -20.56 6.10
C ASP A 127 14.65 -19.52 7.22
N SER A 128 14.86 -18.25 6.89
CA SER A 128 14.72 -17.14 7.84
C SER A 128 13.30 -17.00 8.36
N ASN A 129 12.29 -17.14 7.50
CA ASN A 129 10.87 -17.13 7.90
C ASN A 129 10.52 -18.30 8.80
N GLN A 130 11.02 -19.49 8.51
CA GLN A 130 10.79 -20.67 9.33
C GLN A 130 11.39 -20.49 10.74
N LYS A 131 12.66 -20.09 10.82
CA LYS A 131 13.35 -19.88 12.11
C LYS A 131 12.72 -18.74 12.90
N LEU A 132 12.33 -17.64 12.24
CA LEU A 132 11.62 -16.54 12.91
C LEU A 132 10.27 -17.00 13.47
N ALA A 133 9.50 -17.79 12.71
CA ALA A 133 8.21 -18.32 13.17
C ALA A 133 8.39 -19.29 14.35
N GLN A 134 9.40 -20.17 14.31
CA GLN A 134 9.76 -21.05 15.44
C GLN A 134 10.09 -20.24 16.70
N LEU A 135 10.91 -19.18 16.56
CA LEU A 135 11.25 -18.29 17.66
C LEU A 135 10.03 -17.60 18.25
N LEU A 136 9.13 -17.07 17.39
CA LEU A 136 7.91 -16.40 17.84
C LEU A 136 6.98 -17.35 18.61
N ILE A 137 6.80 -18.59 18.14
CA ILE A 137 6.01 -19.61 18.84
C ILE A 137 6.66 -19.94 20.20
N SER A 138 7.98 -20.17 20.21
CA SER A 138 8.73 -20.47 21.44
C SER A 138 8.67 -19.32 22.45
N MET A 139 8.70 -18.07 21.98
CA MET A 139 8.56 -16.89 22.84
C MET A 139 7.18 -16.79 23.45
N LYS A 140 6.13 -17.12 22.69
CA LYS A 140 4.76 -17.17 23.20
C LYS A 140 4.57 -18.24 24.26
N GLN A 141 5.18 -19.40 24.10
CA GLN A 141 5.09 -20.52 25.02
C GLN A 141 5.91 -20.34 26.31
N LYS A 142 6.86 -19.39 26.33
CA LYS A 142 7.81 -19.27 27.46
C LYS A 142 7.20 -18.78 28.78
N SER A 143 6.15 -17.99 28.76
CA SER A 143 5.58 -17.38 29.97
C SER A 143 4.07 -17.23 29.85
N PRO A 144 3.31 -18.34 29.95
CA PRO A 144 1.85 -18.30 29.83
C PRO A 144 1.18 -17.51 30.96
N GLU A 145 1.83 -17.42 32.12
CA GLU A 145 1.34 -16.62 33.26
C GLU A 145 1.13 -15.13 32.92
N LEU A 146 1.84 -14.60 31.92
CA LEU A 146 1.71 -13.22 31.47
C LEU A 146 0.61 -13.02 30.41
N GLU A 147 0.23 -14.07 29.69
CA GLU A 147 -0.70 -14.02 28.55
C GLU A 147 -2.16 -14.35 28.89
N ILE A 148 -2.48 -14.75 30.13
CA ILE A 148 -3.86 -15.08 30.51
C ILE A 148 -4.76 -13.86 30.33
N PRO A 149 -5.72 -13.88 29.35
CA PRO A 149 -6.64 -12.78 29.10
C PRO A 149 -7.77 -12.77 30.13
N GLU A 150 -8.32 -11.60 30.43
CA GLU A 150 -9.51 -11.46 31.25
C GLU A 150 -10.78 -11.80 30.45
N GLY A 151 -11.69 -12.57 31.05
CA GLY A 151 -13.01 -12.85 30.47
C GLY A 151 -13.04 -13.83 29.30
N ILE A 152 -11.93 -14.48 28.96
CA ILE A 152 -11.80 -15.44 27.84
C ILE A 152 -11.11 -16.70 28.34
N PHE A 153 -11.51 -17.87 27.78
CA PHE A 153 -10.81 -19.12 28.05
C PHE A 153 -9.43 -19.12 27.38
N TYR A 154 -8.43 -19.42 28.17
CA TYR A 154 -7.03 -19.57 27.74
C TYR A 154 -6.67 -21.06 27.67
N ASP A 155 -6.28 -21.53 26.48
CA ASP A 155 -5.94 -22.91 26.14
C ASP A 155 -4.42 -23.16 25.97
N GLY A 156 -3.59 -22.17 26.29
CA GLY A 156 -2.13 -22.25 26.14
C GLY A 156 -1.42 -23.19 27.15
N ILE A 157 -2.15 -23.84 28.07
CA ILE A 157 -1.63 -24.83 29.03
C ILE A 157 -2.12 -26.21 28.60
N PRO A 158 -1.22 -27.19 28.39
CA PRO A 158 -1.61 -28.54 27.95
C PRO A 158 -2.67 -29.15 28.91
N ASN A 159 -3.71 -29.74 28.35
CA ASN A 159 -4.81 -30.41 29.05
C ASN A 159 -5.58 -29.53 30.05
N CYS A 160 -5.50 -28.19 29.91
CA CYS A 160 -6.10 -27.26 30.88
C CYS A 160 -6.61 -26.01 30.16
N ASN A 161 -7.92 -25.77 30.19
CA ASN A 161 -8.54 -24.52 29.75
C ASN A 161 -8.85 -23.65 30.97
N LEU A 162 -8.16 -22.50 31.04
CA LEU A 162 -8.23 -21.59 32.20
C LEU A 162 -9.05 -20.35 31.82
N TYR A 163 -10.10 -20.08 32.58
CA TYR A 163 -10.85 -18.82 32.53
C TYR A 163 -10.55 -17.98 33.76
N VAL A 164 -10.34 -16.68 33.59
CA VAL A 164 -10.10 -15.72 34.65
C VAL A 164 -11.01 -14.51 34.44
N GLN A 165 -11.80 -14.19 35.43
CA GLN A 165 -12.72 -13.06 35.36
C GLN A 165 -11.96 -11.72 35.40
N LYS A 166 -10.96 -11.62 36.30
CA LYS A 166 -10.15 -10.41 36.49
C LYS A 166 -8.73 -10.76 36.93
N LYS A 167 -7.75 -10.01 36.42
CA LYS A 167 -6.33 -10.15 36.74
C LYS A 167 -5.78 -8.84 37.31
N ASP A 168 -5.13 -8.91 38.46
CA ASP A 168 -4.38 -7.76 38.99
C ASP A 168 -2.97 -7.75 38.41
N LEU A 169 -2.72 -6.80 37.51
CA LEU A 169 -1.43 -6.65 36.81
C LEU A 169 -0.25 -6.32 37.75
N LYS A 170 -0.52 -5.79 38.96
CA LYS A 170 0.56 -5.44 39.90
C LYS A 170 0.98 -6.61 40.77
N THR A 171 0.04 -7.42 41.21
CA THR A 171 0.30 -8.55 42.14
C THR A 171 0.33 -9.91 41.45
N GLY A 172 -0.12 -9.99 40.19
CA GLY A 172 -0.28 -11.25 39.46
C GLY A 172 -1.41 -12.14 39.96
N LYS A 173 -2.25 -11.65 40.89
CA LYS A 173 -3.41 -12.39 41.38
C LYS A 173 -4.52 -12.46 40.35
N LEU A 174 -5.11 -13.64 40.26
CA LEU A 174 -6.24 -13.98 39.41
C LEU A 174 -7.51 -14.10 40.29
N TYR A 175 -8.64 -13.59 39.80
CA TYR A 175 -9.93 -13.62 40.49
C TYR A 175 -11.00 -14.23 39.59
N GLY A 176 -11.94 -14.98 40.22
CA GLY A 176 -13.03 -15.65 39.51
C GLY A 176 -12.50 -16.68 38.51
N ILE A 177 -11.79 -17.67 39.03
CA ILE A 177 -11.08 -18.66 38.23
C ILE A 177 -11.99 -19.85 37.97
N MET A 178 -12.06 -20.27 36.69
CA MET A 178 -12.69 -21.53 36.28
C MET A 178 -11.69 -22.30 35.40
N ILE A 179 -11.49 -23.56 35.71
CA ILE A 179 -10.54 -24.43 35.04
C ILE A 179 -11.25 -25.69 34.57
N TYR A 180 -11.16 -25.94 33.29
CA TYR A 180 -11.52 -27.24 32.71
C TYR A 180 -10.25 -28.06 32.51
N ARG A 181 -10.13 -29.16 33.23
CA ARG A 181 -9.04 -30.13 33.04
C ARG A 181 -9.54 -31.24 32.13
N MET A 182 -8.89 -31.38 30.97
CA MET A 182 -9.19 -32.44 30.00
C MET A 182 -8.20 -33.57 30.19
N THR A 183 -8.70 -34.79 30.26
CA THR A 183 -7.94 -36.03 30.08
C THR A 183 -8.17 -36.53 28.65
N ASP A 184 -7.49 -37.57 28.22
CA ASP A 184 -7.52 -38.10 26.83
C ASP A 184 -8.93 -38.56 26.37
N SER A 185 -9.90 -38.62 27.28
CA SER A 185 -11.32 -38.88 26.99
C SER A 185 -12.17 -37.72 27.48
N TYR A 186 -13.03 -37.21 26.58
CA TYR A 186 -13.94 -36.08 26.85
C TYR A 186 -14.90 -36.32 28.04
N GLU A 187 -15.04 -37.55 28.52
CA GLU A 187 -15.90 -37.93 29.64
C GLU A 187 -15.26 -37.69 31.03
N ASP A 188 -13.93 -37.45 31.05
CA ASP A 188 -13.17 -37.31 32.29
C ASP A 188 -12.82 -35.86 32.66
N ALA A 189 -13.62 -34.90 32.22
CA ALA A 189 -13.39 -33.50 32.51
C ALA A 189 -13.59 -33.18 33.98
N ALA A 190 -12.54 -32.66 34.64
CA ALA A 190 -12.66 -32.06 35.96
C ALA A 190 -12.88 -30.55 35.83
N ILE A 191 -13.82 -30.01 36.60
CA ILE A 191 -14.10 -28.57 36.67
C ILE A 191 -13.65 -28.06 38.04
N ILE A 192 -12.84 -27.01 38.04
CA ILE A 192 -12.36 -26.39 39.25
C ILE A 192 -12.83 -24.94 39.25
N LEU A 193 -13.51 -24.54 40.33
CA LEU A 193 -13.92 -23.16 40.54
C LEU A 193 -13.15 -22.62 41.75
N ALA A 194 -12.57 -21.41 41.64
CA ALA A 194 -11.89 -20.77 42.75
C ALA A 194 -12.12 -19.27 42.77
N ASP A 195 -12.27 -18.70 43.98
CA ASP A 195 -12.48 -17.26 44.13
C ASP A 195 -11.25 -16.45 43.71
N SER A 196 -10.07 -16.97 44.05
CA SER A 196 -8.81 -16.35 43.67
C SER A 196 -7.69 -17.38 43.55
N GLY A 197 -6.62 -16.99 42.85
CA GLY A 197 -5.44 -17.82 42.69
C GLY A 197 -4.23 -17.05 42.19
N MET A 198 -3.14 -17.76 42.12
CA MET A 198 -1.88 -17.25 41.59
C MET A 198 -1.18 -18.34 40.79
N LEU A 199 -0.84 -18.02 39.56
CA LEU A 199 -0.04 -18.91 38.70
C LEU A 199 1.40 -18.48 38.77
N GLN A 200 2.28 -19.41 39.13
CA GLN A 200 3.74 -19.15 39.23
C GLN A 200 4.53 -20.27 38.57
N SER A 201 5.60 -19.93 37.90
CA SER A 201 6.56 -20.92 37.41
C SER A 201 7.45 -21.42 38.55
N THR A 202 7.77 -22.71 38.53
CA THR A 202 8.77 -23.27 39.49
C THR A 202 10.15 -22.69 39.21
N ALA A 203 11.04 -22.74 40.21
CA ALA A 203 12.43 -22.29 40.08
C ALA A 203 13.16 -22.98 38.90
N GLU A 204 12.82 -24.23 38.61
CA GLU A 204 13.37 -25.02 37.52
C GLU A 204 12.72 -24.73 36.14
N LYS A 205 11.63 -23.93 36.13
CA LYS A 205 10.84 -23.58 34.91
C LYS A 205 10.26 -24.77 34.13
N LYS A 206 10.14 -25.92 34.79
CA LYS A 206 9.60 -27.15 34.18
C LYS A 206 8.12 -27.38 34.54
N HIS A 207 7.60 -26.70 35.55
CA HIS A 207 6.23 -26.86 36.02
C HIS A 207 5.65 -25.48 36.37
N LEU A 208 4.35 -25.34 36.17
CA LEU A 208 3.57 -24.21 36.68
C LEU A 208 2.86 -24.63 37.94
N VAL A 209 3.00 -23.85 39.00
CA VAL A 209 2.27 -24.02 40.25
C VAL A 209 1.09 -23.07 40.26
N LEU A 210 -0.11 -23.62 40.18
CA LEU A 210 -1.35 -22.88 40.33
C LEU A 210 -1.82 -23.00 41.76
N SER A 211 -1.68 -21.93 42.52
CA SER A 211 -2.17 -21.83 43.89
C SER A 211 -3.56 -21.24 43.87
N LEU A 212 -4.57 -22.01 44.27
CA LEU A 212 -5.98 -21.62 44.31
C LEU A 212 -6.41 -21.41 45.74
N TYR A 213 -7.28 -20.44 45.97
CA TYR A 213 -7.82 -20.10 47.29
C TYR A 213 -9.34 -20.06 47.22
N SER A 214 -9.99 -20.72 48.22
CA SER A 214 -11.43 -20.79 48.36
C SER A 214 -12.13 -21.26 47.08
N GLY A 215 -12.45 -22.55 47.02
CA GLY A 215 -13.01 -23.10 45.81
C GLY A 215 -13.60 -24.49 45.91
N GLU A 216 -14.10 -24.97 44.78
CA GLU A 216 -14.71 -26.29 44.64
C GLU A 216 -14.08 -27.00 43.42
N TRP A 217 -13.90 -28.30 43.58
CA TRP A 217 -13.41 -29.21 42.55
C TRP A 217 -14.47 -30.25 42.25
N PHE A 218 -14.85 -30.35 41.01
CA PHE A 218 -15.80 -31.35 40.51
C PHE A 218 -15.04 -32.25 39.54
N GLU A 219 -15.06 -33.55 39.77
CA GLU A 219 -14.36 -34.53 38.93
C GLU A 219 -15.24 -35.75 38.71
N ASN A 220 -15.37 -36.16 37.46
CA ASN A 220 -15.98 -37.43 37.11
C ASN A 220 -14.95 -38.55 37.32
N MET A 221 -15.27 -39.51 38.16
CA MET A 221 -14.42 -40.67 38.39
C MET A 221 -14.75 -41.74 37.34
N GLN A 222 -13.76 -42.15 36.57
CA GLN A 222 -13.95 -43.25 35.60
C GLN A 222 -14.38 -44.52 36.31
N SER A 223 -15.46 -45.15 35.84
CA SER A 223 -15.80 -46.51 36.19
C SER A 223 -14.87 -47.42 35.40
N SER A 224 -14.11 -48.28 36.10
CA SER A 224 -13.26 -49.29 35.47
C SER A 224 -14.02 -50.43 34.81
N GLU A 225 -15.35 -50.42 34.80
CA GLU A 225 -16.20 -51.41 34.16
C GLU A 225 -16.88 -50.84 32.89
N LEU A 226 -16.42 -51.29 31.72
CA LEU A 226 -17.09 -51.06 30.45
C LEU A 226 -18.51 -51.61 30.49
N GLY A 227 -19.52 -50.80 30.64
CA GLY A 227 -20.85 -51.26 30.40
C GLY A 227 -22.04 -50.50 30.97
N ASN A 228 -21.90 -49.58 31.90
CA ASN A 228 -23.04 -48.83 32.47
C ASN A 228 -22.76 -47.36 32.58
N SER A 229 -23.06 -46.59 31.54
CA SER A 229 -22.92 -45.13 31.50
C SER A 229 -23.90 -44.34 32.42
N ALA A 230 -24.78 -45.04 33.17
CA ALA A 230 -25.81 -44.42 33.97
C ALA A 230 -25.38 -44.06 35.44
N ALA A 231 -24.22 -44.48 35.90
CA ALA A 231 -23.76 -44.26 37.28
C ALA A 231 -22.25 -44.02 37.36
N VAL A 232 -21.78 -42.98 36.69
CA VAL A 232 -20.39 -42.52 36.88
C VAL A 232 -20.35 -41.74 38.22
N PRO A 233 -19.62 -42.22 39.25
CA PRO A 233 -19.50 -41.48 40.50
C PRO A 233 -18.74 -40.17 40.23
N TYR A 234 -19.29 -39.07 40.72
CA TYR A 234 -18.58 -37.80 40.69
C TYR A 234 -18.05 -37.43 42.06
N ARG A 235 -16.88 -36.82 42.13
CA ARG A 235 -16.25 -36.31 43.32
C ARG A 235 -16.47 -34.79 43.38
N ARG A 236 -16.99 -34.31 44.55
CA ARG A 236 -16.99 -32.88 44.87
C ARG A 236 -16.11 -32.63 46.06
N GLU A 237 -15.13 -31.77 45.94
CA GLU A 237 -14.20 -31.40 46.98
C GLU A 237 -14.22 -29.87 47.17
N THR A 238 -14.45 -29.41 48.40
CA THR A 238 -14.36 -28.00 48.77
C THR A 238 -13.00 -27.78 49.41
N PHE A 239 -12.27 -26.74 49.01
CA PHE A 239 -10.94 -26.45 49.52
C PHE A 239 -10.79 -24.98 49.93
N VAL A 240 -10.04 -24.73 51.01
CA VAL A 240 -9.62 -23.38 51.41
C VAL A 240 -8.38 -22.95 50.65
N SER A 241 -7.45 -23.86 50.43
CA SER A 241 -6.30 -23.64 49.56
C SER A 241 -5.90 -24.93 48.87
N LYS A 242 -5.57 -24.88 47.58
CA LYS A 242 -5.15 -26.04 46.81
C LYS A 242 -4.02 -25.62 45.85
N LYS A 243 -2.97 -26.43 45.82
CA LYS A 243 -1.87 -26.24 44.86
C LYS A 243 -1.94 -27.33 43.80
N ILE A 244 -1.98 -26.91 42.56
CA ILE A 244 -1.99 -27.81 41.39
C ILE A 244 -0.68 -27.57 40.64
N ILE A 245 0.03 -28.65 40.41
CA ILE A 245 1.24 -28.63 39.57
C ILE A 245 0.80 -29.03 38.18
N LEU A 246 1.04 -28.13 37.24
CA LEU A 246 0.79 -28.36 35.81
C LEU A 246 2.12 -28.60 35.15
N ASP A 247 2.22 -29.67 34.37
CA ASP A 247 3.41 -29.97 33.59
C ASP A 247 3.54 -28.93 32.46
N PHE A 248 4.57 -28.13 32.58
CA PHE A 248 4.85 -27.07 31.60
C PHE A 248 6.35 -26.87 31.49
N ASP A 249 6.90 -27.15 30.32
CA ASP A 249 8.29 -26.87 30.05
C ASP A 249 8.46 -25.37 29.72
N GLY A 250 8.73 -24.57 30.76
CA GLY A 250 9.03 -23.13 30.62
C GLY A 250 10.46 -22.85 30.13
N GLY A 251 11.22 -23.88 29.78
CA GLY A 251 12.50 -23.74 29.07
C GLY A 251 12.29 -23.11 27.67
N PHE A 252 13.27 -22.36 27.20
CA PHE A 252 13.23 -21.91 25.81
C PHE A 252 13.64 -23.08 24.90
N ASN A 253 12.66 -23.85 24.44
CA ASN A 253 12.83 -24.87 23.42
C ASN A 253 12.34 -24.31 22.09
N LEU A 254 13.13 -24.48 21.02
CA LEU A 254 12.64 -24.11 19.67
C LEU A 254 11.44 -24.98 19.32
N ALA A 255 10.33 -24.34 18.95
CA ALA A 255 9.13 -25.03 18.49
C ALA A 255 9.45 -25.94 17.30
N ASP A 256 8.79 -27.11 17.25
CA ASP A 256 9.05 -28.08 16.21
C ASP A 256 8.68 -27.50 14.82
N ALA A 257 9.58 -27.68 13.86
CA ALA A 257 9.39 -27.24 12.48
C ALA A 257 8.18 -27.90 11.80
N SER A 258 7.76 -29.08 12.27
CA SER A 258 6.60 -29.82 11.74
C SER A 258 5.30 -29.02 11.90
N SER A 259 5.15 -28.27 12.99
CA SER A 259 3.98 -27.41 13.23
C SER A 259 3.83 -26.29 12.20
N LEU A 260 4.91 -25.95 11.47
CA LEU A 260 4.97 -24.93 10.44
C LEU A 260 4.91 -25.49 9.00
N SER A 261 4.60 -26.79 8.84
CA SER A 261 4.57 -27.47 7.54
C SER A 261 3.64 -26.78 6.51
N ASN A 262 2.57 -26.15 6.95
CA ASN A 262 1.61 -25.44 6.11
C ASN A 262 1.97 -23.96 5.84
N ASN A 263 3.08 -23.45 6.40
CA ASN A 263 3.47 -22.06 6.20
C ASN A 263 4.15 -21.87 4.82
N ALA A 264 3.39 -21.38 3.84
CA ALA A 264 3.87 -21.13 2.47
C ALA A 264 5.08 -20.17 2.41
N LYS A 265 5.21 -19.21 3.36
CA LYS A 265 6.32 -18.25 3.42
C LYS A 265 7.66 -18.91 3.77
N ALA A 266 7.61 -20.07 4.45
CA ALA A 266 8.77 -20.82 4.86
C ALA A 266 9.24 -21.84 3.80
N LYS A 267 8.72 -21.74 2.56
CA LYS A 267 8.99 -22.71 1.49
C LYS A 267 9.65 -22.07 0.28
N SER A 268 10.59 -22.81 -0.34
CA SER A 268 11.14 -22.45 -1.66
C SER A 268 10.09 -22.69 -2.76
N LEU A 269 10.29 -22.09 -3.93
CA LEU A 269 9.39 -22.26 -5.08
C LEU A 269 9.21 -23.74 -5.46
N SER A 270 10.27 -24.53 -5.42
CA SER A 270 10.20 -25.98 -5.69
C SER A 270 9.35 -26.73 -4.67
N LYS A 271 9.50 -26.41 -3.38
CA LYS A 271 8.68 -27.00 -2.31
C LYS A 271 7.22 -26.57 -2.43
N ILE A 272 6.95 -25.30 -2.72
CA ILE A 272 5.59 -24.78 -2.95
C ILE A 272 4.92 -25.57 -4.08
N LYS A 273 5.59 -25.74 -5.21
CA LYS A 273 5.06 -26.49 -6.34
C LYS A 273 4.76 -27.94 -5.97
N HIS A 274 5.69 -28.60 -5.31
CA HIS A 274 5.50 -30.00 -4.85
C HIS A 274 4.30 -30.12 -3.91
N ASP A 275 4.14 -29.20 -2.97
CA ASP A 275 3.04 -29.24 -2.00
C ASP A 275 1.69 -28.96 -2.67
N VAL A 276 1.62 -27.99 -3.59
CA VAL A 276 0.42 -27.71 -4.39
C VAL A 276 0.05 -28.93 -5.24
N ASP A 277 1.02 -29.57 -5.89
CA ASP A 277 0.79 -30.78 -6.69
C ASP A 277 0.30 -31.94 -5.78
N SER A 278 0.88 -32.11 -4.58
CA SER A 278 0.46 -33.12 -3.61
C SER A 278 -0.97 -32.87 -3.10
N ILE A 279 -1.30 -31.64 -2.75
CA ILE A 279 -2.65 -31.25 -2.29
C ILE A 279 -3.65 -31.49 -3.41
N ASN A 280 -3.37 -31.03 -4.63
CA ASN A 280 -4.24 -31.26 -5.79
C ASN A 280 -4.48 -32.75 -6.03
N HIS A 281 -3.42 -33.58 -5.99
CA HIS A 281 -3.56 -35.02 -6.17
C HIS A 281 -4.47 -35.67 -5.10
N THR A 282 -4.32 -35.25 -3.83
CA THR A 282 -5.15 -35.74 -2.72
C THR A 282 -6.61 -35.36 -2.92
N TYR A 283 -6.87 -34.08 -3.25
CA TYR A 283 -8.23 -33.59 -3.45
C TYR A 283 -8.88 -34.10 -4.77
N ASP A 284 -8.09 -34.33 -5.82
CA ASP A 284 -8.55 -35.03 -7.01
C ASP A 284 -9.00 -36.46 -6.69
N SER A 285 -8.27 -37.14 -5.81
CA SER A 285 -8.65 -38.48 -5.34
C SER A 285 -9.97 -38.45 -4.55
N ILE A 286 -10.12 -37.48 -3.63
CA ILE A 286 -11.34 -37.26 -2.84
C ILE A 286 -12.52 -36.92 -3.78
N SER A 287 -12.32 -36.01 -4.74
CA SER A 287 -13.34 -35.63 -5.72
C SER A 287 -13.78 -36.78 -6.57
N ARG A 288 -12.85 -37.65 -6.98
CA ARG A 288 -13.19 -38.89 -7.71
C ARG A 288 -13.99 -39.85 -6.84
N SER A 289 -13.68 -39.97 -5.55
CA SER A 289 -14.47 -40.82 -4.63
C SER A 289 -15.88 -40.27 -4.45
N TYR A 290 -16.07 -38.95 -4.34
CA TYR A 290 -17.38 -38.30 -4.29
C TYR A 290 -18.19 -38.52 -5.58
N LEU A 291 -17.54 -38.40 -6.75
CA LEU A 291 -18.17 -38.67 -8.02
C LEU A 291 -18.59 -40.16 -8.14
N GLN A 292 -17.75 -41.07 -7.66
CA GLN A 292 -18.03 -42.49 -7.67
C GLN A 292 -19.21 -42.84 -6.73
N GLU A 293 -19.23 -42.26 -5.53
CA GLU A 293 -20.34 -42.39 -4.59
C GLU A 293 -21.65 -41.88 -5.18
N TYR A 294 -21.65 -40.71 -5.83
CA TYR A 294 -22.80 -40.14 -6.51
C TYR A 294 -23.30 -41.07 -7.62
N ASN A 295 -22.41 -41.56 -8.47
CA ASN A 295 -22.76 -42.47 -9.56
C ASN A 295 -23.34 -43.80 -9.06
N VAL A 296 -22.82 -44.37 -7.97
CA VAL A 296 -23.35 -45.58 -7.35
C VAL A 296 -24.74 -45.34 -6.77
N ARG A 297 -24.93 -44.19 -6.10
CA ARG A 297 -26.19 -43.84 -5.42
C ARG A 297 -27.35 -43.63 -6.40
N TYR A 298 -27.12 -42.88 -7.48
CA TYR A 298 -28.18 -42.42 -8.39
C TYR A 298 -28.30 -43.27 -9.67
N TYR A 299 -27.19 -43.70 -10.22
CA TYR A 299 -27.19 -44.38 -11.51
C TYR A 299 -26.96 -45.90 -11.38
N ASN A 300 -26.69 -46.39 -10.19
CA ASN A 300 -26.42 -47.79 -9.92
C ASN A 300 -25.37 -48.41 -10.87
N LEU A 301 -24.45 -47.62 -11.36
CA LEU A 301 -23.45 -47.95 -12.38
C LEU A 301 -22.48 -49.05 -11.92
N ALA A 302 -22.34 -49.28 -10.61
CA ALA A 302 -21.50 -50.34 -10.06
C ALA A 302 -21.98 -51.76 -10.44
N ARG A 303 -23.24 -51.90 -10.86
CA ARG A 303 -23.81 -53.19 -11.29
C ARG A 303 -23.67 -53.46 -12.80
N LEU A 304 -23.28 -52.46 -13.58
CA LEU A 304 -23.09 -52.58 -15.03
C LEU A 304 -21.62 -52.87 -15.35
N ASN A 305 -21.14 -54.02 -14.96
CA ASN A 305 -19.73 -54.40 -15.15
C ASN A 305 -19.40 -54.79 -16.61
N ASN A 306 -20.40 -54.87 -17.47
CA ASN A 306 -20.22 -55.32 -18.84
C ASN A 306 -20.58 -54.20 -19.83
N LYS A 307 -19.70 -53.92 -20.78
CA LYS A 307 -19.90 -52.88 -21.80
C LYS A 307 -21.14 -53.13 -22.66
N ALA A 308 -21.49 -54.43 -22.86
CA ALA A 308 -22.69 -54.84 -23.56
C ALA A 308 -23.97 -54.48 -22.79
N ASP A 309 -23.97 -54.66 -21.47
CA ASP A 309 -25.13 -54.36 -20.61
C ASP A 309 -25.32 -52.85 -20.47
N SER A 310 -24.24 -52.06 -20.42
CA SER A 310 -24.29 -50.59 -20.45
C SER A 310 -24.91 -50.07 -21.76
N LEU A 311 -24.50 -50.61 -22.90
CA LEU A 311 -25.05 -50.21 -24.20
C LEU A 311 -26.53 -50.63 -24.37
N LYS A 312 -26.92 -51.75 -23.77
CA LYS A 312 -28.31 -52.21 -23.75
C LYS A 312 -29.18 -51.33 -22.87
N ALA A 313 -28.69 -50.97 -21.69
CA ALA A 313 -29.37 -50.06 -20.77
C ALA A 313 -29.57 -48.66 -21.37
N ILE A 314 -28.57 -48.10 -22.08
CA ILE A 314 -28.69 -46.85 -22.80
C ILE A 314 -29.77 -46.91 -23.89
N LYS A 315 -29.75 -47.96 -24.72
CA LYS A 315 -30.76 -48.15 -25.78
C LYS A 315 -32.18 -48.36 -25.27
N GLU A 316 -32.33 -48.99 -24.12
CA GLU A 316 -33.63 -49.17 -23.46
C GLU A 316 -34.09 -47.89 -22.75
N GLY A 317 -33.15 -47.16 -22.15
CA GLY A 317 -33.40 -45.85 -21.50
C GLY A 317 -33.89 -44.79 -22.47
N ASP A 318 -33.31 -44.73 -23.68
CA ASP A 318 -33.73 -43.78 -24.72
C ASP A 318 -35.20 -43.99 -25.18
N LYS A 319 -35.78 -45.15 -24.94
CA LYS A 319 -37.17 -45.43 -25.25
C LYS A 319 -38.15 -45.01 -24.16
N VAL A 320 -37.68 -44.70 -22.98
CA VAL A 320 -38.50 -44.35 -21.82
C VAL A 320 -38.76 -42.83 -21.83
N ASN A 321 -40.01 -42.43 -22.09
CA ASN A 321 -40.43 -41.06 -21.96
C ASN A 321 -41.04 -40.84 -20.57
N PHE A 322 -40.30 -40.13 -19.72
CA PHE A 322 -40.70 -39.83 -18.33
C PHE A 322 -42.04 -39.10 -18.28
N ASP A 323 -42.27 -38.09 -19.14
CA ASP A 323 -43.49 -37.29 -19.15
C ASP A 323 -44.74 -38.16 -19.43
N THR A 324 -44.60 -39.15 -20.30
CA THR A 324 -45.70 -40.09 -20.61
C THR A 324 -46.05 -40.97 -19.42
N ILE A 325 -45.04 -41.42 -18.66
CA ILE A 325 -45.25 -42.23 -17.46
C ILE A 325 -45.82 -41.36 -16.34
N TYR A 326 -45.24 -40.21 -16.08
CA TYR A 326 -45.66 -39.28 -15.03
C TYR A 326 -47.09 -38.78 -15.23
N ASN A 327 -47.47 -38.43 -16.47
CA ASN A 327 -48.81 -37.97 -16.78
C ASN A 327 -49.90 -39.01 -16.61
N LYS A 328 -49.58 -40.30 -16.70
CA LYS A 328 -50.52 -41.45 -16.48
C LYS A 328 -50.71 -41.78 -15.00
N LEU A 329 -49.90 -41.24 -14.07
CA LEU A 329 -50.04 -41.51 -12.66
C LEU A 329 -51.26 -40.81 -12.05
N PRO A 330 -51.95 -41.44 -11.07
CA PRO A 330 -52.99 -40.77 -10.28
C PRO A 330 -52.41 -39.58 -9.49
N SER A 331 -53.27 -38.61 -9.16
CA SER A 331 -52.84 -37.36 -8.50
C SER A 331 -52.07 -37.59 -7.20
N ASP A 332 -52.46 -38.53 -6.37
CA ASP A 332 -51.80 -38.87 -5.11
C ASP A 332 -50.36 -39.39 -5.35
N ARG A 333 -50.19 -40.23 -6.38
CA ARG A 333 -48.88 -40.75 -6.76
C ARG A 333 -47.97 -39.67 -7.34
N LYS A 334 -48.52 -38.73 -8.11
CA LYS A 334 -47.78 -37.57 -8.61
C LYS A 334 -47.23 -36.72 -7.45
N LEU A 335 -48.06 -36.47 -6.43
CA LEU A 335 -47.67 -35.73 -5.26
C LEU A 335 -46.52 -36.40 -4.50
N ILE A 336 -46.64 -37.75 -4.30
CA ILE A 336 -45.57 -38.53 -3.62
C ILE A 336 -44.28 -38.45 -4.42
N VAL A 337 -44.29 -38.71 -5.73
CA VAL A 337 -43.09 -38.65 -6.58
C VAL A 337 -42.45 -37.25 -6.56
N THR A 338 -43.29 -36.20 -6.58
CA THR A 338 -42.77 -34.82 -6.54
C THR A 338 -42.16 -34.49 -5.19
N ASN A 339 -42.77 -34.91 -4.07
CA ASN A 339 -42.23 -34.72 -2.73
C ASN A 339 -40.94 -35.49 -2.51
N ASP A 340 -40.88 -36.77 -2.99
CA ASP A 340 -39.65 -37.56 -2.92
C ASP A 340 -38.52 -36.93 -3.74
N ALA A 341 -38.82 -36.44 -4.94
CA ALA A 341 -37.84 -35.70 -5.75
C ALA A 341 -37.36 -34.43 -5.04
N LEU A 342 -38.29 -33.66 -4.45
CA LEU A 342 -37.95 -32.45 -3.71
C LEU A 342 -37.06 -32.77 -2.50
N SER A 343 -37.43 -33.76 -1.70
CA SER A 343 -36.65 -34.19 -0.53
C SER A 343 -35.27 -34.68 -0.90
N THR A 344 -35.16 -35.45 -2.02
CA THR A 344 -33.88 -35.91 -2.54
C THR A 344 -32.99 -34.77 -2.98
N VAL A 345 -33.54 -33.78 -3.72
CA VAL A 345 -32.77 -32.58 -4.15
C VAL A 345 -32.31 -31.75 -2.95
N GLN A 346 -33.17 -31.59 -1.93
CA GLN A 346 -32.78 -30.86 -0.71
C GLN A 346 -31.67 -31.59 0.05
N GLN A 347 -31.72 -32.90 0.16
CA GLN A 347 -30.69 -33.72 0.78
C GLN A 347 -29.34 -33.60 0.02
N GLU A 348 -29.40 -33.67 -1.33
CA GLU A 348 -28.22 -33.51 -2.17
C GLU A 348 -27.60 -32.13 -2.08
N LEU A 349 -28.43 -31.08 -2.00
CA LEU A 349 -27.94 -29.73 -1.80
C LEU A 349 -27.15 -29.64 -0.49
N SER A 350 -27.70 -30.18 0.59
CA SER A 350 -27.03 -30.21 1.90
C SER A 350 -25.72 -31.01 1.89
N ASP A 351 -25.69 -32.15 1.18
CA ASP A 351 -24.50 -32.98 1.04
C ASP A 351 -23.43 -32.28 0.20
N LEU A 352 -23.83 -31.60 -0.89
CA LEU A 352 -22.92 -30.79 -1.70
C LEU A 352 -22.35 -29.59 -0.92
N ASP A 353 -23.18 -28.91 -0.13
CA ASP A 353 -22.75 -27.81 0.73
C ASP A 353 -21.72 -28.30 1.76
N PHE A 354 -21.96 -29.44 2.38
CA PHE A 354 -21.03 -30.06 3.31
C PHE A 354 -19.72 -30.47 2.62
N LYS A 355 -19.78 -31.13 1.47
CA LYS A 355 -18.59 -31.51 0.69
C LYS A 355 -17.81 -30.29 0.20
N SER A 356 -18.50 -29.22 -0.22
CA SER A 356 -17.90 -27.95 -0.59
C SER A 356 -17.16 -27.30 0.58
N MET A 357 -17.76 -27.29 1.77
CA MET A 357 -17.13 -26.79 2.97
C MET A 357 -15.85 -27.55 3.32
N MET A 358 -15.88 -28.89 3.24
CA MET A 358 -14.72 -29.76 3.51
C MET A 358 -13.58 -29.58 2.51
N THR A 359 -13.87 -29.17 1.27
CA THR A 359 -12.84 -28.91 0.24
C THR A 359 -12.37 -27.46 0.20
N SER A 360 -13.09 -26.51 0.83
CA SER A 360 -12.76 -25.09 0.82
C SER A 360 -11.42 -24.76 1.48
N ASP A 361 -11.02 -25.54 2.48
CA ASP A 361 -9.74 -25.35 3.18
C ASP A 361 -8.55 -25.66 2.26
N ALA A 362 -8.67 -26.63 1.37
CA ALA A 362 -7.66 -26.93 0.38
C ALA A 362 -7.44 -25.77 -0.59
N ASP A 363 -8.52 -25.22 -1.13
CA ASP A 363 -8.46 -24.07 -2.03
C ASP A 363 -7.80 -22.87 -1.36
N TYR A 364 -8.07 -22.66 -0.09
CA TYR A 364 -7.44 -21.60 0.69
C TYR A 364 -5.93 -21.83 0.86
N ILE A 365 -5.51 -23.06 1.18
CA ILE A 365 -4.10 -23.42 1.33
C ILE A 365 -3.38 -23.29 -0.02
N ILE A 366 -3.97 -23.79 -1.11
CA ILE A 366 -3.41 -23.67 -2.46
C ILE A 366 -3.23 -22.20 -2.83
N ARG A 367 -4.27 -21.36 -2.64
CA ARG A 367 -4.16 -19.92 -2.90
C ARG A 367 -3.05 -19.25 -2.10
N GLN A 368 -2.84 -19.63 -0.84
CA GLN A 368 -1.73 -19.10 -0.05
C GLN A 368 -0.37 -19.48 -0.63
N HIS A 369 -0.20 -20.71 -1.10
CA HIS A 369 1.03 -21.17 -1.73
C HIS A 369 1.29 -20.43 -3.05
N ASP A 370 0.27 -20.29 -3.90
CA ASP A 370 0.37 -19.56 -5.16
C ASP A 370 0.67 -18.07 -4.96
N ILE A 371 0.06 -17.44 -3.96
CA ILE A 371 0.34 -16.05 -3.58
C ILE A 371 1.83 -15.88 -3.25
N GLU A 372 2.39 -16.74 -2.41
CA GLU A 372 3.79 -16.64 -2.02
C GLU A 372 4.74 -16.99 -3.19
N ALA A 373 4.35 -17.90 -4.08
CA ALA A 373 5.10 -18.18 -5.30
C ALA A 373 5.20 -16.95 -6.21
N ILE A 374 4.06 -16.32 -6.54
CA ILE A 374 4.02 -15.13 -7.40
C ILE A 374 4.71 -13.95 -6.73
N ARG A 375 4.56 -13.79 -5.42
CA ARG A 375 5.17 -12.69 -4.66
C ARG A 375 6.69 -12.65 -4.78
N LYS A 376 7.35 -13.80 -4.89
CA LYS A 376 8.81 -13.86 -5.12
C LYS A 376 9.21 -13.18 -6.44
N PHE A 377 8.38 -13.29 -7.48
CA PHE A 377 8.64 -12.64 -8.75
C PHE A 377 8.26 -11.15 -8.72
N THR A 378 7.10 -10.81 -8.15
CA THR A 378 6.60 -9.42 -8.14
C THR A 378 7.48 -8.49 -7.32
N LEU A 379 7.98 -8.94 -6.15
CA LEU A 379 8.92 -8.15 -5.35
C LEU A 379 10.28 -7.97 -6.03
N ALA A 380 10.79 -9.01 -6.69
CA ALA A 380 12.03 -8.89 -7.45
C ALA A 380 11.87 -7.90 -8.63
N LEU A 381 10.75 -8.00 -9.37
CA LEU A 381 10.42 -7.11 -10.48
C LEU A 381 10.24 -5.65 -10.02
N SER A 382 9.72 -5.45 -8.80
CA SER A 382 9.55 -4.12 -8.22
C SER A 382 10.87 -3.36 -8.09
N CYS A 383 12.00 -4.03 -7.94
CA CYS A 383 13.32 -3.40 -7.95
C CYS A 383 13.57 -2.65 -9.27
N LEU A 384 13.23 -3.26 -10.39
CA LEU A 384 13.39 -2.66 -11.72
C LEU A 384 12.37 -1.54 -11.96
N ILE A 385 11.11 -1.75 -11.59
CA ILE A 385 10.03 -0.76 -11.72
C ILE A 385 10.38 0.50 -10.93
N PHE A 386 10.84 0.35 -9.70
CA PHE A 386 11.20 1.48 -8.84
C PHE A 386 12.43 2.23 -9.33
N PHE A 387 13.38 1.56 -9.94
CA PHE A 387 14.47 2.22 -10.63
C PHE A 387 13.96 3.11 -11.78
N PHE A 388 13.07 2.59 -12.63
CA PHE A 388 12.50 3.35 -13.75
C PHE A 388 11.52 4.45 -13.33
N ILE A 389 11.07 4.46 -12.08
CA ILE A 389 10.36 5.61 -11.49
C ILE A 389 11.36 6.60 -10.88
N GLY A 390 12.29 6.11 -10.06
CA GLY A 390 13.19 6.94 -9.26
C GLY A 390 14.21 7.72 -10.08
N ALA A 391 14.94 7.05 -10.97
CA ALA A 391 15.98 7.68 -11.77
C ALA A 391 15.46 8.81 -12.67
N PRO A 392 14.35 8.63 -13.43
CA PRO A 392 13.78 9.70 -14.22
C PRO A 392 13.22 10.84 -13.38
N LEU A 393 12.53 10.55 -12.28
CA LEU A 393 12.04 11.59 -11.37
C LEU A 393 13.19 12.40 -10.76
N GLY A 394 14.27 11.74 -10.34
CA GLY A 394 15.49 12.41 -9.87
C GLY A 394 16.10 13.33 -10.91
N ALA A 395 16.16 12.90 -12.17
CA ALA A 395 16.68 13.71 -13.28
C ALA A 395 15.84 14.96 -13.59
N ILE A 396 14.55 14.92 -13.29
CA ILE A 396 13.60 16.03 -13.50
C ILE A 396 13.68 17.04 -12.34
N ILE A 397 13.80 16.54 -11.10
CA ILE A 397 13.78 17.35 -9.88
C ILE A 397 15.19 17.90 -9.63
N ARG A 398 15.49 19.04 -10.24
CA ARG A 398 16.82 19.67 -10.19
C ARG A 398 17.09 20.53 -8.95
N LYS A 399 16.07 20.80 -8.12
CA LYS A 399 16.17 21.70 -6.95
C LYS A 399 15.40 21.12 -5.77
N GLY A 400 15.98 21.14 -4.58
CA GLY A 400 15.26 20.79 -3.36
C GLY A 400 16.04 19.98 -2.32
N GLY A 401 17.34 19.80 -2.47
CA GLY A 401 18.16 19.05 -1.52
C GLY A 401 17.67 17.62 -1.31
N LEU A 402 18.07 17.00 -0.20
CA LEU A 402 17.72 15.61 0.13
C LEU A 402 16.25 15.39 0.53
N GLY A 403 15.52 16.46 0.88
CA GLY A 403 14.16 16.35 1.42
C GLY A 403 13.11 15.93 0.38
N ILE A 404 13.14 16.52 -0.82
CA ILE A 404 12.16 16.23 -1.88
C ILE A 404 12.26 14.77 -2.36
N PRO A 405 13.45 14.20 -2.63
CA PRO A 405 13.61 12.80 -2.95
C PRO A 405 12.97 11.85 -1.93
N VAL A 406 13.15 12.11 -0.64
CA VAL A 406 12.59 11.29 0.43
C VAL A 406 11.06 11.34 0.41
N ILE A 407 10.46 12.53 0.31
CA ILE A 407 9.00 12.67 0.29
C ILE A 407 8.40 11.93 -0.90
N ILE A 408 8.97 12.07 -2.09
CA ILE A 408 8.48 11.41 -3.31
C ILE A 408 8.63 9.89 -3.20
N SER A 409 9.76 9.40 -2.68
CA SER A 409 9.96 7.96 -2.51
C SER A 409 8.95 7.36 -1.53
N VAL A 410 8.63 8.07 -0.45
CA VAL A 410 7.61 7.65 0.51
C VAL A 410 6.22 7.61 -0.13
N LEU A 411 5.84 8.62 -0.93
CA LEU A 411 4.56 8.64 -1.64
C LEU A 411 4.42 7.46 -2.63
N VAL A 412 5.45 7.21 -3.43
CA VAL A 412 5.46 6.07 -4.38
C VAL A 412 5.39 4.75 -3.63
N PHE A 413 6.11 4.62 -2.51
CA PHE A 413 6.09 3.42 -1.67
C PHE A 413 4.71 3.20 -1.02
N ILE A 414 4.06 4.24 -0.52
CA ILE A 414 2.70 4.15 0.03
C ILE A 414 1.72 3.67 -1.06
N ALA A 415 1.81 4.21 -2.28
CA ALA A 415 0.98 3.77 -3.39
C ALA A 415 1.22 2.28 -3.71
N PHE A 416 2.48 1.85 -3.80
CA PHE A 416 2.84 0.45 -3.97
C PHE A 416 2.26 -0.44 -2.86
N PHE A 417 2.45 -0.04 -1.60
CA PHE A 417 2.00 -0.81 -0.44
C PHE A 417 0.47 -0.97 -0.40
N ILE A 418 -0.27 0.09 -0.74
CA ILE A 418 -1.73 0.03 -0.83
C ILE A 418 -2.17 -0.96 -1.92
N LEU A 419 -1.55 -0.89 -3.10
CA LEU A 419 -1.87 -1.79 -4.22
C LEU A 419 -1.52 -3.24 -3.90
N ASP A 420 -0.31 -3.51 -3.39
CA ASP A 420 0.16 -4.85 -3.01
C ASP A 420 -0.74 -5.47 -1.92
N ASN A 421 -1.04 -4.70 -0.86
CA ASN A 421 -1.87 -5.19 0.23
C ASN A 421 -3.34 -5.41 -0.17
N THR A 422 -3.89 -4.54 -1.04
CA THR A 422 -5.24 -4.72 -1.58
C THR A 422 -5.30 -5.96 -2.46
N GLY A 423 -4.36 -6.12 -3.38
CA GLY A 423 -4.26 -7.28 -4.24
C GLY A 423 -4.10 -8.59 -3.45
N PHE A 424 -3.22 -8.57 -2.43
CA PHE A 424 -3.02 -9.70 -1.52
C PHE A 424 -4.32 -10.11 -0.79
N ARG A 425 -5.05 -9.15 -0.22
CA ARG A 425 -6.30 -9.42 0.52
C ARG A 425 -7.38 -10.00 -0.40
N MET A 426 -7.55 -9.45 -1.60
CA MET A 426 -8.55 -9.89 -2.56
C MET A 426 -8.22 -11.28 -3.13
N ALA A 427 -6.94 -11.54 -3.42
CA ALA A 427 -6.48 -12.86 -3.86
C ALA A 427 -6.64 -13.92 -2.76
N ARG A 428 -6.24 -13.60 -1.52
CA ARG A 428 -6.37 -14.50 -0.38
C ARG A 428 -7.83 -14.85 -0.07
N GLY A 429 -8.73 -13.88 -0.17
CA GLY A 429 -10.17 -14.09 -0.01
C GLY A 429 -10.84 -14.85 -1.15
N GLY A 430 -10.12 -15.17 -2.24
CA GLY A 430 -10.67 -15.86 -3.41
C GLY A 430 -11.55 -14.99 -4.32
N MET A 431 -11.63 -13.68 -4.05
CA MET A 431 -12.43 -12.76 -4.88
C MET A 431 -11.76 -12.46 -6.23
N TRP A 432 -10.44 -12.47 -6.25
CA TRP A 432 -9.64 -12.24 -7.46
C TRP A 432 -8.74 -13.43 -7.72
N ALA A 433 -8.47 -13.70 -9.01
CA ALA A 433 -7.45 -14.66 -9.39
C ALA A 433 -6.10 -14.27 -8.80
N VAL A 434 -5.32 -15.23 -8.31
CA VAL A 434 -4.06 -14.97 -7.59
C VAL A 434 -3.07 -14.18 -8.43
N TRP A 435 -2.94 -14.51 -9.73
CA TRP A 435 -2.04 -13.81 -10.65
C TRP A 435 -2.41 -12.33 -10.82
N PHE A 436 -3.72 -12.02 -10.89
CA PHE A 436 -4.21 -10.64 -11.03
C PHE A 436 -4.03 -9.85 -9.72
N GLY A 437 -4.40 -10.46 -8.57
CA GLY A 437 -4.26 -9.80 -7.28
C GLY A 437 -2.81 -9.47 -6.95
N MET A 438 -1.89 -10.42 -7.13
CA MET A 438 -0.46 -10.21 -6.86
C MET A 438 0.24 -9.42 -7.97
N GLY A 439 -0.32 -9.36 -9.18
CA GLY A 439 0.14 -8.53 -10.29
C GLY A 439 -0.29 -7.07 -10.19
N LEU A 440 -1.29 -6.72 -9.37
CA LEU A 440 -1.90 -5.39 -9.34
C LEU A 440 -0.87 -4.25 -9.17
N ALA A 441 0.06 -4.38 -8.23
CA ALA A 441 1.07 -3.36 -7.99
C ALA A 441 2.06 -3.21 -9.16
N PRO A 442 2.69 -4.28 -9.68
CA PRO A 442 3.50 -4.20 -10.89
C PRO A 442 2.74 -3.71 -12.12
N ASP A 443 1.50 -4.15 -12.32
CA ASP A 443 0.68 -3.81 -13.49
C ASP A 443 0.30 -2.33 -13.55
N VAL A 444 0.08 -1.70 -12.38
CA VAL A 444 -0.22 -0.27 -12.30
C VAL A 444 1.07 0.57 -12.35
N LEU A 445 2.13 0.13 -11.68
CA LEU A 445 3.35 0.92 -11.57
C LEU A 445 4.26 0.79 -12.80
N SER A 446 4.19 -0.30 -13.58
CA SER A 446 4.99 -0.44 -14.80
C SER A 446 4.61 0.58 -15.88
N PRO A 447 3.33 0.79 -16.24
CA PRO A 447 2.93 1.87 -17.14
C PRO A 447 3.34 3.25 -16.63
N LEU A 448 3.23 3.48 -15.31
CA LEU A 448 3.69 4.72 -14.70
C LEU A 448 5.20 4.91 -14.87
N ALA A 449 5.99 3.87 -14.65
CA ALA A 449 7.44 3.87 -14.83
C ALA A 449 7.82 4.21 -16.29
N ILE A 450 7.15 3.57 -17.25
CA ILE A 450 7.34 3.83 -18.69
C ILE A 450 6.97 5.27 -19.02
N PHE A 451 5.82 5.76 -18.54
CA PHE A 451 5.36 7.12 -18.76
C PHE A 451 6.34 8.17 -18.23
N VAL A 452 6.79 7.99 -16.97
CA VAL A 452 7.74 8.91 -16.33
C VAL A 452 9.08 8.90 -17.05
N THR A 453 9.57 7.71 -17.44
CA THR A 453 10.82 7.56 -18.19
C THR A 453 10.73 8.23 -19.57
N TYR A 454 9.64 8.02 -20.30
CA TYR A 454 9.40 8.65 -21.61
C TYR A 454 9.37 10.18 -21.49
N LYS A 455 8.68 10.71 -20.48
CA LYS A 455 8.59 12.16 -20.25
C LYS A 455 9.92 12.79 -19.83
N ALA A 456 10.71 12.08 -19.03
CA ALA A 456 12.04 12.53 -18.62
C ALA A 456 13.03 12.57 -19.78
N THR A 457 12.95 11.59 -20.68
CA THR A 457 13.84 11.48 -21.85
C THR A 457 13.57 12.58 -22.87
N ASN A 458 12.30 12.98 -23.01
CA ASN A 458 11.87 14.01 -23.98
C ASN A 458 11.88 15.44 -23.39
N ASP A 459 12.53 15.68 -22.23
CA ASP A 459 12.64 17.00 -21.56
C ASP A 459 11.29 17.77 -21.46
N SER A 460 10.18 17.05 -21.30
CA SER A 460 8.86 17.65 -21.32
C SER A 460 8.62 18.55 -20.07
N ALA A 461 8.02 19.72 -20.31
CA ALA A 461 7.69 20.71 -19.27
C ALA A 461 6.68 20.22 -18.21
N VAL A 462 6.11 19.03 -18.40
CA VAL A 462 5.04 18.46 -17.56
C VAL A 462 5.44 18.30 -16.09
N PHE A 463 6.74 18.14 -15.78
CA PHE A 463 7.20 17.96 -14.40
C PHE A 463 7.91 19.19 -13.82
N LYS A 464 7.85 20.36 -14.47
CA LYS A 464 8.33 21.59 -13.86
C LYS A 464 7.38 21.97 -12.74
N ILE A 465 7.81 21.78 -11.49
CA ILE A 465 7.04 22.18 -10.28
C ILE A 465 6.63 23.64 -10.38
N GLU A 466 7.47 24.47 -11.00
CA GLU A 466 7.19 25.86 -11.30
C GLU A 466 5.93 26.03 -12.18
N ALA A 467 5.75 25.19 -13.20
CA ALA A 467 4.57 25.23 -14.07
C ALA A 467 3.28 24.87 -13.31
N TYR A 468 3.35 23.88 -12.39
CA TYR A 468 2.21 23.54 -11.53
C TYR A 468 1.94 24.63 -10.50
N ARG A 469 2.99 25.15 -9.85
CA ARG A 469 2.86 26.31 -8.95
C ARG A 469 2.22 27.48 -9.67
N ASP A 470 2.67 27.79 -10.88
CA ASP A 470 2.16 28.88 -11.70
C ASP A 470 0.71 28.60 -12.13
N PHE A 471 0.40 27.37 -12.50
CA PHE A 471 -0.98 26.93 -12.78
C PHE A 471 -1.89 27.12 -11.56
N PHE A 472 -1.47 26.64 -10.37
CA PHE A 472 -2.24 26.83 -9.13
C PHE A 472 -2.31 28.29 -8.71
N MET A 473 -1.22 29.06 -8.85
CA MET A 473 -1.23 30.49 -8.58
C MET A 473 -2.18 31.24 -9.53
N HIS A 474 -2.22 30.87 -10.80
CA HIS A 474 -3.21 31.36 -11.77
C HIS A 474 -4.63 30.92 -11.40
N LEU A 475 -4.80 29.64 -11.03
CA LEU A 475 -6.12 29.09 -10.66
C LEU A 475 -6.70 29.81 -9.43
N PHE A 476 -5.89 30.03 -8.39
CA PHE A 476 -6.31 30.74 -7.18
C PHE A 476 -6.16 32.27 -7.27
N GLY A 477 -5.66 32.78 -8.37
CA GLY A 477 -5.46 34.20 -8.57
C GLY A 477 -4.46 34.82 -7.59
N LEU A 478 -3.39 34.13 -7.25
CA LEU A 478 -2.33 34.63 -6.40
C LEU A 478 -1.36 35.51 -7.21
N ARG A 479 -0.69 36.47 -6.55
CA ARG A 479 0.27 37.35 -7.21
C ARG A 479 1.62 36.67 -7.41
N MET A 480 2.15 36.73 -8.62
CA MET A 480 3.55 36.45 -8.89
C MET A 480 4.38 37.70 -8.57
N LYS A 481 5.45 37.53 -7.83
CA LYS A 481 6.43 38.59 -7.57
C LYS A 481 7.48 38.57 -8.67
N ARG A 482 7.83 39.76 -9.16
CA ARG A 482 8.95 39.96 -10.09
C ARG A 482 10.26 39.90 -9.33
N HIS A 483 11.24 39.16 -9.85
CA HIS A 483 12.60 39.10 -9.33
C HIS A 483 13.56 39.31 -10.50
N ILE A 484 14.02 40.57 -10.64
CA ILE A 484 15.06 40.92 -11.60
C ILE A 484 16.35 41.12 -10.77
N PHE A 485 17.38 40.36 -11.10
CA PHE A 485 18.70 40.48 -10.52
C PHE A 485 19.55 41.40 -11.41
N GLY A 486 20.45 42.19 -10.81
CA GLY A 486 21.41 42.96 -11.58
C GLY A 486 22.27 42.04 -12.44
N LYS A 487 22.42 42.38 -13.71
CA LYS A 487 23.25 41.62 -14.66
C LYS A 487 24.72 41.86 -14.33
N GLU A 488 25.54 40.82 -14.30
CA GLU A 488 26.99 40.92 -14.06
C GLU A 488 27.72 41.63 -15.20
N VAL A 489 27.20 41.53 -16.42
CA VAL A 489 27.74 42.21 -17.62
C VAL A 489 26.62 43.03 -18.23
N ILE A 490 26.81 44.33 -18.32
CA ILE A 490 25.92 45.28 -18.97
C ILE A 490 26.56 45.62 -20.34
N ILE A 491 25.87 45.31 -21.42
CA ILE A 491 26.35 45.52 -22.79
C ILE A 491 26.01 46.94 -23.25
N GLU A 492 24.80 47.42 -22.90
CA GLU A 492 24.33 48.77 -23.24
C GLU A 492 23.69 49.41 -22.02
N ASP A 493 23.98 50.68 -21.74
CA ASP A 493 23.31 51.44 -20.70
C ASP A 493 21.91 51.88 -21.19
N PRO A 494 20.85 51.90 -20.31
CA PRO A 494 19.50 52.29 -20.72
C PRO A 494 19.41 53.75 -21.13
N ASP A 495 18.53 54.06 -22.11
CA ASP A 495 18.22 55.45 -22.50
C ASP A 495 17.17 56.02 -21.51
N TYR A 496 17.66 56.49 -20.36
CA TYR A 496 16.83 56.98 -19.26
C TYR A 496 15.82 58.07 -19.65
N ARG A 497 16.20 58.93 -20.63
CA ARG A 497 15.35 60.04 -21.09
C ARG A 497 14.16 59.55 -21.89
N LYS A 498 14.44 58.68 -22.84
CA LYS A 498 13.43 58.04 -23.69
C LYS A 498 12.50 57.15 -22.86
N ASP A 499 13.04 56.40 -21.89
CA ASP A 499 12.25 55.52 -21.02
C ASP A 499 11.34 56.34 -20.07
N ALA A 500 11.81 57.47 -19.57
CA ALA A 500 10.98 58.35 -18.74
C ALA A 500 9.80 58.97 -19.52
N GLU A 501 10.01 59.36 -20.79
CA GLU A 501 8.93 59.85 -21.66
C GLU A 501 7.95 58.74 -21.99
N ALA A 502 8.43 57.52 -22.29
CA ALA A 502 7.57 56.36 -22.55
C ALA A 502 6.77 55.92 -21.32
N LEU A 503 7.36 55.95 -20.12
CA LEU A 503 6.63 55.68 -18.86
C LEU A 503 5.55 56.72 -18.58
N ALA A 504 5.80 58.02 -18.91
CA ALA A 504 4.80 59.07 -18.78
C ALA A 504 3.60 58.82 -19.75
N GLN A 505 3.90 58.41 -20.98
CA GLN A 505 2.87 58.06 -21.97
C GLN A 505 2.02 56.86 -21.52
N ILE A 506 2.64 55.79 -21.03
CA ILE A 506 1.94 54.61 -20.46
C ILE A 506 1.07 55.02 -19.28
N SER A 507 1.54 55.94 -18.41
CA SER A 507 0.74 56.43 -17.28
C SER A 507 -0.53 57.16 -17.72
N ASN A 508 -0.47 57.89 -18.80
CA ASN A 508 -1.63 58.56 -19.42
C ASN A 508 -2.59 57.51 -20.01
N ASP A 509 -2.07 56.53 -20.76
CA ASP A 509 -2.84 55.45 -21.34
C ASP A 509 -3.59 54.62 -20.25
N ILE A 510 -2.92 54.27 -19.16
CA ILE A 510 -3.52 53.61 -18.00
C ILE A 510 -4.65 54.44 -17.39
N THR A 511 -4.47 55.76 -17.29
CA THR A 511 -5.48 56.66 -16.74
C THR A 511 -6.72 56.71 -17.62
N ILE A 512 -6.58 56.78 -18.94
CA ILE A 512 -7.65 56.71 -19.92
C ILE A 512 -8.36 55.35 -19.86
N TYR A 513 -7.62 54.25 -19.87
CA TYR A 513 -8.13 52.89 -19.77
C TYR A 513 -9.00 52.71 -18.51
N ASN A 514 -8.55 53.16 -17.34
CA ASN A 514 -9.29 53.05 -16.10
C ASN A 514 -10.62 53.85 -16.11
N LYS A 515 -10.68 55.00 -16.81
CA LYS A 515 -11.91 55.79 -17.00
C LYS A 515 -12.92 55.11 -17.93
N VAL A 516 -12.44 54.51 -19.03
CA VAL A 516 -13.29 53.88 -20.05
C VAL A 516 -13.86 52.55 -19.54
N HIS A 517 -13.02 51.66 -19.03
CA HIS A 517 -13.44 50.27 -18.72
C HIS A 517 -14.07 50.09 -17.34
N ARG A 518 -14.08 51.10 -16.48
CA ARG A 518 -14.73 51.11 -15.15
C ARG A 518 -14.56 49.79 -14.38
N LEU A 519 -13.33 49.33 -14.20
CA LEU A 519 -12.98 47.98 -13.70
C LEU A 519 -13.60 47.63 -12.33
N ARG A 520 -14.02 48.60 -11.55
CA ARG A 520 -14.68 48.41 -10.24
C ARG A 520 -16.12 47.89 -10.34
N ARG A 521 -16.79 48.07 -11.49
CA ARG A 521 -18.15 47.60 -11.67
C ARG A 521 -18.19 46.10 -11.94
N LEU A 522 -19.26 45.45 -11.50
CA LEU A 522 -19.56 44.07 -11.82
C LEU A 522 -19.61 43.88 -13.35
N PRO A 523 -18.91 42.89 -13.92
CA PRO A 523 -18.97 42.63 -15.35
C PRO A 523 -20.35 42.07 -15.74
N ASN A 524 -20.80 42.34 -16.96
CA ASN A 524 -22.04 41.73 -17.47
C ASN A 524 -21.83 40.22 -17.65
N PHE A 525 -22.68 39.40 -17.01
CA PHE A 525 -22.63 37.94 -17.06
C PHE A 525 -22.61 37.39 -18.49
N ILE A 526 -23.47 37.95 -19.38
CA ILE A 526 -23.56 37.54 -20.78
C ILE A 526 -22.23 37.79 -21.52
N ASN A 527 -21.59 38.92 -21.26
CA ASN A 527 -20.34 39.26 -21.91
C ASN A 527 -19.17 38.40 -21.45
N VAL A 528 -19.16 37.96 -20.19
CA VAL A 528 -18.12 37.11 -19.63
C VAL A 528 -18.16 35.69 -20.19
N PHE A 529 -19.36 35.09 -20.30
CA PHE A 529 -19.48 33.67 -20.64
C PHE A 529 -19.80 33.40 -22.11
N PHE A 530 -20.57 34.31 -22.79
CA PHE A 530 -21.09 34.07 -24.13
C PHE A 530 -20.48 34.98 -25.20
N LYS A 531 -20.27 36.28 -24.88
CA LYS A 531 -19.86 37.32 -25.87
C LYS A 531 -18.58 38.04 -25.44
N TYR A 532 -17.61 37.31 -24.91
CA TYR A 532 -16.35 37.94 -24.50
C TYR A 532 -15.62 38.56 -25.71
N GLN A 533 -15.04 39.73 -25.49
CA GLN A 533 -14.12 40.38 -26.43
C GLN A 533 -12.71 40.39 -25.83
N PRO A 534 -11.66 40.06 -26.60
CA PRO A 534 -10.27 40.19 -26.14
C PRO A 534 -9.97 41.67 -25.90
N ASP A 535 -9.25 41.95 -24.82
CA ASP A 535 -8.87 43.30 -24.44
C ASP A 535 -7.47 43.59 -24.98
N HIS A 536 -7.41 44.07 -26.22
CA HIS A 536 -6.15 44.37 -26.92
C HIS A 536 -5.46 45.62 -26.33
N GLU A 537 -6.20 46.50 -25.69
CA GLU A 537 -5.64 47.74 -25.12
C GLU A 537 -4.76 47.45 -23.91
N ILE A 538 -5.19 46.60 -23.00
CA ILE A 538 -4.38 46.18 -21.86
C ILE A 538 -3.22 45.28 -22.28
N GLU A 539 -3.36 44.49 -23.35
CA GLU A 539 -2.26 43.70 -23.91
C GLU A 539 -1.17 44.62 -24.46
N ARG A 540 -1.54 45.69 -25.19
CA ARG A 540 -0.59 46.69 -25.70
C ARG A 540 0.16 47.38 -24.55
N ILE A 541 -0.58 47.94 -23.55
CA ILE A 541 0.00 48.57 -22.38
C ILE A 541 0.98 47.64 -21.66
N SER A 542 0.61 46.38 -21.47
CA SER A 542 1.47 45.39 -20.84
C SER A 542 2.75 45.15 -21.61
N ASN A 543 2.66 44.96 -22.93
CA ASN A 543 3.82 44.69 -23.79
C ASN A 543 4.77 45.90 -23.88
N GLU A 544 4.25 47.10 -23.94
CA GLU A 544 5.05 48.31 -23.94
C GLU A 544 5.77 48.51 -22.60
N LEU A 545 5.08 48.29 -21.48
CA LEU A 545 5.65 48.34 -20.15
C LEU A 545 6.77 47.31 -19.98
N GLU A 546 6.57 46.06 -20.44
CA GLU A 546 7.62 45.02 -20.34
C GLU A 546 8.88 45.37 -21.13
N LYS A 547 8.76 45.99 -22.31
CA LYS A 547 9.91 46.44 -23.10
C LYS A 547 10.74 47.50 -22.32
N ILE A 548 10.08 48.48 -21.70
CA ILE A 548 10.75 49.51 -20.90
C ILE A 548 11.39 48.89 -19.66
N ILE A 549 10.72 47.94 -19.00
CA ILE A 549 11.28 47.21 -17.84
C ILE A 549 12.52 46.41 -18.27
N GLU A 550 12.53 45.82 -19.45
CA GLU A 550 13.67 45.07 -19.98
C GLU A 550 14.86 45.98 -20.23
N ASP A 551 14.65 47.17 -20.83
CA ASP A 551 15.70 48.18 -21.03
C ASP A 551 16.24 48.70 -19.70
N LEU A 552 15.36 49.17 -18.79
CA LEU A 552 15.73 49.64 -17.45
C LEU A 552 16.38 48.56 -16.56
N SER A 553 16.18 47.28 -16.86
CA SER A 553 16.85 46.17 -16.14
C SER A 553 18.36 46.15 -16.34
N ASN A 554 18.88 46.88 -17.34
CA ASN A 554 20.30 47.04 -17.60
C ASN A 554 20.95 48.16 -16.75
N THR A 555 20.18 48.80 -15.86
CA THR A 555 20.69 49.89 -14.99
C THR A 555 21.69 49.38 -13.97
N LYS A 556 22.67 50.23 -13.64
CA LYS A 556 23.62 50.06 -12.52
C LYS A 556 23.06 50.57 -11.19
N ASP A 557 21.99 51.38 -11.20
CA ASP A 557 21.39 51.93 -10.00
C ASP A 557 20.55 50.90 -9.25
N LYS A 558 20.97 50.57 -8.03
CA LYS A 558 20.27 49.62 -7.14
C LYS A 558 18.87 50.10 -6.74
N TYR A 559 18.65 51.41 -6.64
CA TYR A 559 17.35 51.99 -6.30
C TYR A 559 16.35 51.83 -7.45
N LEU A 560 16.78 52.05 -8.69
CA LEU A 560 15.96 51.77 -9.89
C LEU A 560 15.63 50.32 -9.99
N LEU A 561 16.60 49.41 -9.78
CA LEU A 561 16.37 47.97 -9.79
C LEU A 561 15.38 47.52 -8.73
N HIS A 562 15.44 48.13 -7.52
CA HIS A 562 14.46 47.86 -6.47
C HIS A 562 13.04 48.31 -6.87
N SER A 563 12.93 49.49 -7.49
CA SER A 563 11.65 50.02 -7.97
C SER A 563 11.05 49.19 -9.09
N ILE A 564 11.87 48.68 -10.04
CA ILE A 564 11.46 47.81 -11.11
C ILE A 564 10.91 46.49 -10.54
N ASN A 565 11.47 45.94 -9.47
CA ASN A 565 10.96 44.74 -8.82
C ASN A 565 9.57 44.91 -8.16
N GLN A 566 9.10 46.13 -7.96
CA GLN A 566 7.77 46.43 -7.43
C GLN A 566 6.66 46.33 -8.50
N TYR A 567 7.01 46.32 -9.81
CA TYR A 567 6.00 46.16 -10.86
C TYR A 567 5.28 44.84 -10.77
N PRO A 568 3.93 44.85 -10.75
CA PRO A 568 3.17 43.64 -10.81
C PRO A 568 3.19 43.03 -12.21
N ILE A 569 3.15 41.70 -12.31
CA ILE A 569 2.97 41.00 -13.57
C ILE A 569 1.48 41.06 -13.91
N LEU A 570 1.12 41.72 -15.03
CA LEU A 570 -0.26 41.90 -15.44
C LEU A 570 -0.84 40.60 -16.03
N SER A 571 -2.04 40.24 -15.59
CA SER A 571 -2.80 39.13 -16.16
C SER A 571 -3.79 39.67 -17.19
N THR A 572 -3.36 39.82 -18.45
CA THR A 572 -4.12 40.50 -19.51
C THR A 572 -5.38 39.76 -19.96
N LYS A 573 -5.44 38.42 -19.83
CA LYS A 573 -6.56 37.59 -20.29
C LYS A 573 -7.54 37.18 -19.18
N ALA A 574 -7.07 37.13 -17.93
CA ALA A 574 -7.84 36.55 -16.81
C ALA A 574 -9.09 37.35 -16.39
N HIS A 575 -9.18 38.63 -16.77
CA HIS A 575 -10.31 39.51 -16.43
C HIS A 575 -11.41 39.52 -17.49
N THR A 576 -11.19 38.92 -18.68
CA THR A 576 -12.14 38.91 -19.79
C THR A 576 -12.94 37.62 -19.92
N ARG A 577 -12.33 36.48 -19.62
CA ARG A 577 -12.96 35.15 -19.80
C ARG A 577 -12.43 34.14 -18.77
N PRO A 578 -13.30 33.16 -18.31
CA PRO A 578 -12.87 32.09 -17.40
C PRO A 578 -11.94 31.08 -18.06
N PHE A 579 -12.27 30.63 -19.28
CA PHE A 579 -11.51 29.64 -20.05
C PHE A 579 -11.19 30.10 -21.46
N GLU A 580 -10.16 29.57 -22.09
CA GLU A 580 -9.80 29.90 -23.48
C GLU A 580 -10.81 29.33 -24.50
N LYS A 581 -11.38 28.15 -24.24
CA LYS A 581 -12.32 27.48 -25.13
C LYS A 581 -13.76 27.93 -24.88
N LYS A 582 -14.48 28.39 -25.91
CA LYS A 582 -15.86 28.89 -25.82
C LYS A 582 -16.84 27.88 -25.21
N TRP A 583 -16.75 26.60 -25.62
CA TRP A 583 -17.66 25.58 -25.12
C TRP A 583 -17.54 25.36 -23.61
N LEU A 584 -16.31 25.43 -23.05
CA LEU A 584 -16.08 25.34 -21.60
C LEU A 584 -16.71 26.52 -20.82
N ASN A 585 -16.72 27.71 -21.41
CA ASN A 585 -17.35 28.88 -20.81
C ASN A 585 -18.88 28.71 -20.76
N ILE A 586 -19.49 28.20 -21.85
CA ILE A 586 -20.92 27.95 -21.93
C ILE A 586 -21.37 26.86 -20.96
N THR A 587 -20.62 25.72 -20.92
CA THR A 587 -20.93 24.64 -19.96
C THR A 587 -20.76 25.09 -18.51
N ALA A 588 -19.74 25.89 -18.22
CA ALA A 588 -19.52 26.44 -16.89
C ALA A 588 -20.58 27.44 -16.47
N ALA A 589 -21.15 28.21 -17.41
CA ALA A 589 -22.25 29.12 -17.13
C ALA A 589 -23.54 28.41 -16.69
N ILE A 590 -23.79 27.20 -17.26
CA ILE A 590 -25.00 26.39 -17.00
C ILE A 590 -24.88 25.61 -15.68
N LEU A 591 -23.67 25.16 -15.31
CA LEU A 591 -23.43 24.34 -14.13
C LEU A 591 -23.40 25.18 -12.83
N PHE A 592 -24.53 25.22 -12.14
CA PHE A 592 -24.58 25.78 -10.78
C PHE A 592 -24.00 24.78 -9.76
N PRO A 593 -23.10 25.17 -8.79
CA PRO A 593 -22.65 26.53 -8.44
C PRO A 593 -21.36 26.99 -9.15
N ILE A 594 -20.80 26.23 -10.09
CA ILE A 594 -19.50 26.49 -10.74
C ILE A 594 -19.52 27.84 -11.48
N GLY A 595 -20.60 28.12 -12.21
CA GLY A 595 -20.75 29.39 -12.95
C GLY A 595 -20.69 30.61 -12.06
N THR A 596 -21.38 30.59 -10.91
CA THR A 596 -21.35 31.68 -9.93
C THR A 596 -19.97 31.85 -9.29
N GLY A 597 -19.28 30.76 -8.98
CA GLY A 597 -17.90 30.81 -8.46
C GLY A 597 -16.93 31.42 -9.46
N LEU A 598 -17.02 31.05 -10.74
CA LEU A 598 -16.19 31.59 -11.81
C LEU A 598 -16.51 33.09 -12.09
N TYR A 599 -17.79 33.47 -12.01
CA TYR A 599 -18.19 34.87 -12.15
C TYR A 599 -17.60 35.76 -11.04
N LEU A 600 -17.66 35.32 -9.77
CA LEU A 600 -17.05 36.02 -8.64
C LEU A 600 -15.51 36.07 -8.79
N ARG A 601 -14.91 35.00 -9.30
CA ARG A 601 -13.48 34.97 -9.63
C ARG A 601 -13.12 36.02 -10.68
N MET A 602 -13.90 36.16 -11.74
CA MET A 602 -13.71 37.17 -12.78
C MET A 602 -13.79 38.59 -12.21
N TRP A 603 -14.76 38.87 -11.37
CA TRP A 603 -14.89 40.15 -10.70
C TRP A 603 -13.66 40.45 -9.81
N ARG A 604 -13.16 39.43 -9.06
CA ARG A 604 -11.92 39.53 -8.28
C ARG A 604 -10.70 39.85 -9.16
N PHE A 605 -10.60 39.28 -10.35
CA PHE A 605 -9.52 39.59 -11.30
C PHE A 605 -9.62 41.03 -11.83
N ARG A 606 -10.80 41.55 -12.11
CA ARG A 606 -10.99 42.96 -12.49
C ARG A 606 -10.57 43.92 -11.38
N MET A 607 -10.97 43.64 -10.15
CA MET A 607 -10.56 44.42 -8.97
C MET A 607 -9.05 44.38 -8.73
N ARG A 608 -8.43 43.25 -9.06
CA ARG A 608 -6.99 43.08 -8.98
C ARG A 608 -6.27 43.88 -10.06
N LEU A 609 -6.72 43.78 -11.31
CA LEU A 609 -6.19 44.57 -12.41
C LEU A 609 -6.21 46.07 -12.08
N TYR A 610 -7.31 46.57 -11.54
CA TYR A 610 -7.41 47.95 -11.11
C TYR A 610 -6.34 48.33 -10.07
N ARG A 611 -6.11 47.47 -9.07
CA ARG A 611 -5.08 47.70 -8.04
C ARG A 611 -3.67 47.61 -8.62
N ASP A 612 -3.44 46.71 -9.55
CA ASP A 612 -2.13 46.54 -10.18
C ASP A 612 -1.81 47.71 -11.10
N LEU A 613 -2.78 48.24 -11.85
CA LEU A 613 -2.64 49.47 -12.64
C LEU A 613 -2.36 50.70 -11.76
N LYS A 614 -3.01 50.77 -10.60
CA LYS A 614 -2.71 51.86 -9.64
C LYS A 614 -1.29 51.76 -9.08
N LEU A 615 -0.82 50.55 -8.82
CA LEU A 615 0.56 50.31 -8.37
C LEU A 615 1.59 50.69 -9.46
N ILE A 616 1.29 50.35 -10.72
CA ILE A 616 2.12 50.73 -11.87
C ILE A 616 2.26 52.26 -11.97
N LEU A 617 1.14 53.00 -11.86
CA LEU A 617 1.18 54.47 -11.86
C LEU A 617 2.10 55.03 -10.77
N GLN A 618 2.02 54.52 -9.53
CA GLN A 618 2.86 54.92 -8.43
C GLN A 618 4.34 54.59 -8.68
N THR A 619 4.60 53.40 -9.24
CA THR A 619 5.97 52.97 -9.55
C THR A 619 6.56 53.77 -10.69
N ASN A 620 5.79 54.08 -11.73
CA ASN A 620 6.21 54.97 -12.82
C ASN A 620 6.62 56.35 -12.30
N ASP A 621 5.79 56.95 -11.44
CA ASP A 621 6.10 58.25 -10.86
C ASP A 621 7.40 58.23 -10.05
N ASN A 622 7.65 57.18 -9.28
CA ASN A 622 8.89 57.02 -8.51
C ASN A 622 10.12 56.87 -9.41
N ILE A 623 10.02 56.09 -10.48
CA ILE A 623 11.10 55.86 -11.44
C ILE A 623 11.39 57.15 -12.21
N ILE A 624 10.37 57.85 -12.72
CA ILE A 624 10.52 59.12 -13.45
C ILE A 624 11.19 60.19 -12.56
N ARG A 625 10.79 60.26 -11.28
CA ARG A 625 11.46 61.18 -10.32
C ARG A 625 12.94 60.83 -10.16
N ARG A 626 13.25 59.54 -9.97
CA ARG A 626 14.62 59.07 -9.78
C ARG A 626 15.49 59.36 -11.02
N ILE A 627 14.95 59.12 -12.22
CA ILE A 627 15.65 59.44 -13.49
C ILE A 627 15.91 60.95 -13.62
N LYS A 628 15.02 61.81 -13.15
CA LYS A 628 15.22 63.27 -13.16
C LYS A 628 16.27 63.76 -12.15
N GLU A 629 16.52 62.98 -11.11
CA GLU A 629 17.55 63.25 -10.10
C GLU A 629 18.93 62.73 -10.52
N MET A 630 19.02 61.86 -11.50
CA MET A 630 20.26 61.35 -12.13
C MET A 630 20.73 62.30 -13.24
#